data_a6c496e91ca8c4ffb99e93694f527e8f
#
_entry.id   a6c496e91ca8c4ffb99e93694f527e8f
#
_cell.length_a   1.000
_cell.length_b   1.000
_cell.length_c   1.000
_cell.angle_alpha   90.00
_cell.angle_beta   90.00
_cell.angle_gamma   90.00
#
_symmetry.space_group_name_H-M   'P 1'
#
loop_
_entity.id
_entity.type
_entity.pdbx_description
1 polymer ?
#
loop_
_entity_poly.entity_id
_entity_poly.type
_entity_poly.pdbx_seq_one_letter_code
_entity_poly.pdbx_strand_id
1 'polypeptide(L)'
;MDDFIQAAIAEAKLGLQEGGIPIGSVLIKDDKIIARGHNKRVQNSDPVTHAEIDCLRNAGRIGNYRQTTLYSTLMPCYLCAGAVVQFGIKKVIAGESETFPGAREFMESHGVEVVDLNLDECKQLMSEFIDQNPQLWNEDIGN
;
A
#
# COMPACT_ATOMS: atom_id res chain seq x y z
N MET A 1 -18.53 -1.64 -3.46
CA MET A 1 -17.09 -1.52 -3.24
C MET A 1 -16.46 -2.84 -3.62
N ASP A 2 -15.35 -2.85 -4.31
CA ASP A 2 -14.82 -4.12 -4.76
C ASP A 2 -14.19 -4.91 -3.60
N ASP A 3 -14.12 -6.22 -3.77
CA ASP A 3 -13.64 -7.11 -2.72
C ASP A 3 -12.13 -7.01 -2.52
N PHE A 4 -11.40 -6.51 -3.51
CA PHE A 4 -9.96 -6.42 -3.44
C PHE A 4 -9.50 -5.30 -2.51
N ILE A 5 -10.16 -4.14 -2.56
CA ILE A 5 -9.83 -3.08 -1.60
C ILE A 5 -10.24 -3.51 -0.18
N GLN A 6 -11.33 -4.26 -0.04
CA GLN A 6 -11.69 -4.81 1.27
C GLN A 6 -10.63 -5.76 1.80
N ALA A 7 -10.01 -6.56 0.94
CA ALA A 7 -8.91 -7.44 1.35
C ALA A 7 -7.69 -6.62 1.79
N ALA A 8 -7.38 -5.53 1.10
CA ALA A 8 -6.30 -4.63 1.50
C ALA A 8 -6.60 -3.98 2.86
N ILE A 9 -7.85 -3.57 3.09
CA ILE A 9 -8.28 -3.01 4.39
C ILE A 9 -8.14 -4.07 5.49
N ALA A 10 -8.48 -5.33 5.21
CA ALA A 10 -8.31 -6.41 6.18
C ALA A 10 -6.84 -6.58 6.57
N GLU A 11 -5.93 -6.48 5.60
CA GLU A 11 -4.49 -6.52 5.88
C GLU A 11 -4.06 -5.32 6.74
N ALA A 12 -4.59 -4.14 6.46
CA ALA A 12 -4.30 -2.94 7.27
C ALA A 12 -4.72 -3.15 8.73
N LYS A 13 -5.92 -3.70 8.94
CA LYS A 13 -6.44 -3.99 10.28
C LYS A 13 -5.61 -5.04 11.00
N LEU A 14 -5.14 -6.06 10.28
CA LEU A 14 -4.26 -7.08 10.84
C LEU A 14 -2.96 -6.43 11.33
N GLY A 15 -2.35 -5.57 10.53
CA GLY A 15 -1.15 -4.83 10.92
C GLY A 15 -1.39 -3.97 12.16
N LEU A 16 -2.55 -3.32 12.25
CA LEU A 16 -2.93 -2.52 13.42
C LEU A 16 -3.02 -3.38 14.67
N GLN A 17 -3.60 -4.58 14.58
CA GLN A 17 -3.69 -5.51 15.70
C GLN A 17 -2.30 -5.94 16.18
N GLU A 18 -1.32 -5.98 15.30
CA GLU A 18 0.06 -6.32 15.63
C GLU A 18 0.85 -5.13 16.22
N GLY A 19 0.24 -3.97 16.33
CA GLY A 19 0.88 -2.75 16.82
C GLY A 19 1.54 -1.91 15.74
N GLY A 20 1.34 -2.22 14.49
CA GLY A 20 1.96 -1.54 13.37
C GLY A 20 1.07 -0.51 12.69
N ILE A 21 1.62 0.12 11.66
CA ILE A 21 0.94 1.15 10.87
C ILE A 21 -0.16 0.48 10.02
N PRO A 22 -1.41 0.95 10.07
CA PRO A 22 -2.53 0.28 9.40
C PRO A 22 -2.59 0.58 7.90
N ILE A 23 -1.64 0.02 7.17
CA ILE A 23 -1.60 0.08 5.71
C ILE A 23 -1.52 -1.36 5.19
N GLY A 24 -2.41 -1.70 4.27
CA GLY A 24 -2.49 -3.02 3.68
C GLY A 24 -2.47 -2.96 2.16
N SER A 25 -2.04 -4.05 1.55
CA SER A 25 -1.88 -4.14 0.10
C SER A 25 -2.21 -5.54 -0.40
N VAL A 26 -2.80 -5.62 -1.60
CA VAL A 26 -2.99 -6.90 -2.29
C VAL A 26 -2.60 -6.74 -3.76
N LEU A 27 -2.11 -7.81 -4.35
CA LEU A 27 -1.72 -7.84 -5.76
C LEU A 27 -2.68 -8.75 -6.51
N ILE A 28 -3.21 -8.25 -7.62
CA ILE A 28 -4.24 -8.92 -8.39
C ILE A 28 -3.70 -9.30 -9.77
N LYS A 29 -3.94 -10.54 -10.16
CA LYS A 29 -3.66 -11.02 -11.52
C LYS A 29 -4.78 -11.96 -11.92
N ASP A 30 -5.31 -11.81 -13.14
CA ASP A 30 -6.42 -12.62 -13.66
C ASP A 30 -7.62 -12.65 -12.70
N ASP A 31 -7.98 -11.48 -12.18
CA ASP A 31 -9.09 -11.29 -11.23
C ASP A 31 -8.96 -12.09 -9.92
N LYS A 32 -7.73 -12.43 -9.54
CA LYS A 32 -7.47 -13.18 -8.31
C LYS A 32 -6.41 -12.49 -7.49
N ILE A 33 -6.55 -12.57 -6.18
CA ILE A 33 -5.51 -12.12 -5.24
C ILE A 33 -4.38 -13.15 -5.30
N ILE A 34 -3.20 -12.72 -5.75
CA ILE A 34 -2.03 -13.60 -5.79
C ILE A 34 -1.05 -13.34 -4.64
N ALA A 35 -1.18 -12.20 -3.97
CA ALA A 35 -0.37 -11.89 -2.79
C ALA A 35 -1.05 -10.84 -1.93
N ARG A 36 -0.70 -10.86 -0.64
CA ARG A 36 -1.18 -9.92 0.37
C ARG A 36 0.00 -9.44 1.22
N GLY A 37 -0.11 -8.25 1.76
CA GLY A 37 0.89 -7.74 2.69
C GLY A 37 0.36 -6.58 3.49
N HIS A 38 1.06 -6.25 4.57
CA HIS A 38 0.79 -5.06 5.36
C HIS A 38 2.09 -4.49 5.89
N ASN A 39 2.06 -3.22 6.29
CA ASN A 39 3.25 -2.54 6.79
C ASN A 39 3.76 -3.26 8.05
N LYS A 40 5.05 -3.57 8.06
CA LYS A 40 5.72 -4.29 9.16
C LYS A 40 6.90 -3.50 9.74
N ARG A 41 6.93 -2.19 9.47
CA ARG A 41 8.02 -1.33 9.95
C ARG A 41 8.20 -1.45 11.46
N VAL A 42 7.11 -1.37 12.20
CA VAL A 42 7.14 -1.43 13.66
C VAL A 42 7.40 -2.86 14.13
N GLN A 43 6.64 -3.82 13.61
CA GLN A 43 6.71 -5.21 14.04
C GLN A 43 8.11 -5.80 13.84
N ASN A 44 8.73 -5.52 12.70
CA ASN A 44 10.02 -6.12 12.33
C ASN A 44 11.20 -5.16 12.54
N SER A 45 10.96 -3.95 13.04
CA SER A 45 12.00 -2.90 13.12
C SER A 45 12.72 -2.75 11.78
N ASP A 46 11.95 -2.65 10.70
CA ASP A 46 12.45 -2.67 9.32
C ASP A 46 11.94 -1.44 8.57
N PRO A 47 12.80 -0.49 8.20
CA PRO A 47 12.35 0.77 7.58
C PRO A 47 11.81 0.58 6.16
N VAL A 48 12.07 -0.55 5.50
CA VAL A 48 11.68 -0.75 4.10
C VAL A 48 10.43 -1.61 3.93
N THR A 49 9.98 -2.34 4.94
CA THR A 49 8.84 -3.23 4.76
C THR A 49 7.51 -2.48 4.88
N HIS A 50 7.24 -1.67 3.87
CA HIS A 50 5.93 -1.07 3.64
C HIS A 50 4.95 -2.15 3.18
N ALA A 51 3.65 -1.86 3.23
CA ALA A 51 2.62 -2.83 2.83
C ALA A 51 2.82 -3.35 1.42
N GLU A 52 3.12 -2.45 0.49
CA GLU A 52 3.32 -2.80 -0.91
C GLU A 52 4.57 -3.67 -1.08
N ILE A 53 5.65 -3.36 -0.36
CA ILE A 53 6.89 -4.15 -0.41
C ILE A 53 6.64 -5.54 0.18
N ASP A 54 5.94 -5.63 1.30
CA ASP A 54 5.56 -6.92 1.89
C ASP A 54 4.74 -7.75 0.91
N CYS A 55 3.77 -7.12 0.25
CA CYS A 55 2.91 -7.76 -0.75
C CYS A 55 3.75 -8.29 -1.92
N LEU A 56 4.65 -7.48 -2.48
CA LEU A 56 5.49 -7.89 -3.60
C LEU A 56 6.47 -9.00 -3.20
N ARG A 57 7.01 -8.93 -1.98
CA ARG A 57 7.87 -10.00 -1.47
C ARG A 57 7.11 -11.32 -1.37
N ASN A 58 5.86 -11.26 -0.89
CA ASN A 58 5.02 -12.45 -0.79
C ASN A 58 4.61 -13.00 -2.15
N ALA A 59 4.44 -12.14 -3.16
CA ALA A 59 4.18 -12.58 -4.54
C ALA A 59 5.39 -13.32 -5.12
N GLY A 60 6.58 -12.85 -4.82
CA GLY A 60 7.81 -13.46 -5.29
C GLY A 60 8.05 -13.24 -6.79
N ARG A 61 8.80 -14.16 -7.39
CA ARG A 61 9.19 -14.08 -8.80
C ARG A 61 8.11 -14.73 -9.67
N ILE A 62 7.19 -13.91 -10.16
CA ILE A 62 6.05 -14.40 -10.98
C ILE A 62 6.29 -14.24 -12.49
N GLY A 63 7.52 -13.96 -12.89
CA GLY A 63 7.86 -13.62 -14.27
C GLY A 63 7.83 -12.12 -14.45
N ASN A 64 6.78 -11.57 -15.08
CA ASN A 64 6.62 -10.12 -15.15
C ASN A 64 5.33 -9.68 -14.43
N TYR A 65 5.28 -8.40 -14.08
CA TYR A 65 4.19 -7.82 -13.31
C TYR A 65 3.27 -6.94 -14.17
N ARG A 66 3.43 -6.97 -15.49
CA ARG A 66 2.74 -6.04 -16.41
C ARG A 66 1.23 -6.18 -16.40
N GLN A 67 0.72 -7.37 -16.10
CA GLN A 67 -0.72 -7.64 -16.10
C GLN A 67 -1.28 -7.73 -14.68
N THR A 68 -0.61 -7.07 -13.74
CA THR A 68 -1.07 -7.03 -12.35
C THR A 68 -1.64 -5.67 -12.02
N THR A 69 -2.50 -5.66 -11.00
CA THR A 69 -3.00 -4.43 -10.37
C THR A 69 -2.63 -4.48 -8.90
N LEU A 70 -2.01 -3.41 -8.41
CA LEU A 70 -1.64 -3.30 -7.00
C LEU A 70 -2.67 -2.42 -6.29
N TYR A 71 -3.27 -2.97 -5.24
CA TYR A 71 -4.13 -2.21 -4.33
C TYR A 71 -3.33 -1.84 -3.09
N SER A 72 -3.52 -0.64 -2.59
CA SER A 72 -2.97 -0.21 -1.31
C SER A 72 -3.97 0.69 -0.62
N THR A 73 -4.11 0.58 0.69
CA THR A 73 -5.06 1.41 1.44
C THR A 73 -4.63 2.88 1.52
N LEU A 74 -3.34 3.16 1.34
CA LEU A 74 -2.80 4.51 1.24
C LEU A 74 -2.03 4.64 -0.08
N MET A 75 -2.08 5.82 -0.69
CA MET A 75 -1.35 6.10 -1.93
C MET A 75 0.13 5.72 -1.75
N PRO A 76 0.72 4.93 -2.65
CA PRO A 76 2.13 4.54 -2.52
C PRO A 76 3.08 5.73 -2.43
N CYS A 77 4.01 5.65 -1.49
CA CYS A 77 5.09 6.64 -1.34
C CYS A 77 6.15 6.46 -2.44
N TYR A 78 7.19 7.27 -2.41
CA TYR A 78 8.26 7.19 -3.43
C TYR A 78 8.92 5.81 -3.49
N LEU A 79 9.14 5.17 -2.34
CA LEU A 79 9.73 3.82 -2.32
C LEU A 79 8.86 2.82 -3.07
N CYS A 80 7.58 2.78 -2.73
CA CYS A 80 6.66 1.80 -3.31
C CYS A 80 6.30 2.15 -4.75
N ALA A 81 6.16 3.44 -5.06
CA ALA A 81 5.95 3.89 -6.43
C ALA A 81 7.13 3.53 -7.31
N GLY A 82 8.35 3.60 -6.78
CA GLY A 82 9.54 3.15 -7.49
C GLY A 82 9.45 1.67 -7.85
N ALA A 83 9.01 0.85 -6.91
CA ALA A 83 8.82 -0.59 -7.17
C ALA A 83 7.74 -0.82 -8.24
N VAL A 84 6.63 -0.10 -8.17
CA VAL A 84 5.55 -0.18 -9.16
C VAL A 84 6.09 0.08 -10.57
N VAL A 85 6.81 1.18 -10.73
CA VAL A 85 7.37 1.57 -12.03
C VAL A 85 8.45 0.59 -12.47
N GLN A 86 9.35 0.22 -11.56
CA GLN A 86 10.48 -0.65 -11.87
C GLN A 86 10.03 -2.02 -12.36
N PHE A 87 8.99 -2.58 -11.74
CA PHE A 87 8.52 -3.93 -12.09
C PHE A 87 7.46 -3.94 -13.18
N GLY A 88 7.06 -2.78 -13.68
CA GLY A 88 6.13 -2.68 -14.80
C GLY A 88 4.67 -2.90 -14.43
N ILE A 89 4.30 -2.70 -13.16
CA ILE A 89 2.89 -2.71 -12.75
C ILE A 89 2.18 -1.55 -13.44
N LYS A 90 1.07 -1.83 -14.11
CA LYS A 90 0.42 -0.83 -14.97
C LYS A 90 -0.75 -0.11 -14.29
N LYS A 91 -1.23 -0.63 -13.18
CA LYS A 91 -2.39 -0.05 -12.51
C LYS A 91 -2.24 -0.14 -10.99
N VAL A 92 -2.53 0.98 -10.32
CA VAL A 92 -2.56 1.09 -8.86
C VAL A 92 -3.92 1.63 -8.46
N ILE A 93 -4.54 0.99 -7.48
CA ILE A 93 -5.78 1.46 -6.87
C ILE A 93 -5.48 1.74 -5.40
N ALA A 94 -5.58 3.02 -5.01
CA ALA A 94 -5.29 3.47 -3.66
C ALA A 94 -6.58 3.75 -2.90
N GLY A 95 -6.61 3.40 -1.63
CA GLY A 95 -7.75 3.66 -0.77
C GLY A 95 -7.94 5.15 -0.51
N GLU A 96 -6.86 5.89 -0.29
CA GLU A 96 -6.93 7.34 -0.06
C GLU A 96 -5.55 7.97 -0.27
N SER A 97 -5.51 9.29 -0.40
CA SER A 97 -4.27 10.06 -0.50
C SER A 97 -4.32 11.35 0.32
N GLU A 98 -5.35 11.51 1.14
CA GLU A 98 -5.49 12.70 1.99
C GLU A 98 -4.48 12.70 3.13
N THR A 99 -4.26 11.52 3.75
CA THR A 99 -3.27 11.37 4.81
C THR A 99 -1.87 11.68 4.30
N PHE A 100 -1.56 11.23 3.08
CA PHE A 100 -0.26 11.42 2.47
C PHE A 100 -0.44 11.35 0.96
N PRO A 101 -0.06 12.41 0.21
CA PRO A 101 -0.32 12.44 -1.24
C PRO A 101 0.47 11.40 -2.02
N GLY A 102 1.58 10.91 -1.46
CA GLY A 102 2.37 9.87 -2.11
C GLY A 102 3.05 10.34 -3.38
N ALA A 103 3.30 9.38 -4.28
CA ALA A 103 4.03 9.63 -5.52
C ALA A 103 3.16 9.39 -6.76
N ARG A 104 1.90 9.81 -6.71
CA ARG A 104 0.94 9.60 -7.79
C ARG A 104 1.45 10.17 -9.12
N GLU A 105 1.92 11.42 -9.12
CA GLU A 105 2.37 12.06 -10.36
C GLU A 105 3.56 11.33 -10.97
N PHE A 106 4.47 10.85 -10.15
CA PHE A 106 5.60 10.06 -10.60
C PHE A 106 5.14 8.79 -11.31
N MET A 107 4.20 8.06 -10.71
CA MET A 107 3.67 6.83 -11.32
C MET A 107 2.96 7.14 -12.63
N GLU A 108 2.11 8.17 -12.65
CA GLU A 108 1.37 8.55 -13.86
C GLU A 108 2.30 9.01 -14.98
N SER A 109 3.39 9.70 -14.64
CA SER A 109 4.37 10.14 -15.64
C SER A 109 5.11 8.97 -16.29
N HIS A 110 5.07 7.79 -15.65
CA HIS A 110 5.68 6.57 -16.19
C HIS A 110 4.62 5.60 -16.75
N GLY A 111 3.42 6.08 -17.02
CA GLY A 111 2.39 5.30 -17.70
C GLY A 111 1.55 4.42 -16.79
N VAL A 112 1.62 4.60 -15.48
CA VAL A 112 0.79 3.83 -14.55
C VAL A 112 -0.57 4.49 -14.43
N GLU A 113 -1.64 3.72 -14.56
CA GLU A 113 -2.99 4.21 -14.26
C GLU A 113 -3.18 4.19 -12.75
N VAL A 114 -3.48 5.34 -12.16
CA VAL A 114 -3.64 5.47 -10.70
C VAL A 114 -5.07 5.91 -10.39
N VAL A 115 -5.76 5.13 -9.58
CA VAL A 115 -7.13 5.43 -9.13
C VAL A 115 -7.09 5.66 -7.63
N ASP A 116 -7.63 6.79 -7.19
CA ASP A 116 -7.79 7.12 -5.77
C ASP A 116 -9.27 6.95 -5.43
N LEU A 117 -9.59 5.98 -4.59
CA LEU A 117 -10.97 5.69 -4.20
C LEU A 117 -11.51 6.67 -3.15
N ASN A 118 -10.61 7.40 -2.50
CA ASN A 118 -10.97 8.42 -1.51
C ASN A 118 -11.91 7.88 -0.42
N LEU A 119 -11.56 6.72 0.16
CA LEU A 119 -12.40 6.01 1.11
C LEU A 119 -12.23 6.53 2.53
N ASP A 120 -13.34 6.87 3.16
CA ASP A 120 -13.36 7.35 4.54
C ASP A 120 -12.82 6.30 5.51
N GLU A 121 -13.09 5.03 5.28
CA GLU A 121 -12.59 3.94 6.14
C GLU A 121 -11.07 3.92 6.17
N CYS A 122 -10.42 4.08 5.03
CA CYS A 122 -8.95 4.11 4.95
C CYS A 122 -8.38 5.35 5.65
N LYS A 123 -9.00 6.50 5.45
CA LYS A 123 -8.60 7.75 6.11
C LYS A 123 -8.71 7.64 7.63
N GLN A 124 -9.80 7.04 8.10
CA GLN A 124 -10.07 6.90 9.54
C GLN A 124 -9.04 5.98 10.20
N LEU A 125 -8.71 4.85 9.57
CA LEU A 125 -7.67 3.96 10.08
C LEU A 125 -6.36 4.73 10.33
N MET A 126 -5.96 5.54 9.37
CA MET A 126 -4.71 6.30 9.48
C MET A 126 -4.82 7.43 10.50
N SER A 127 -5.92 8.20 10.50
CA SER A 127 -6.05 9.34 11.41
C SER A 127 -6.06 8.90 12.87
N GLU A 128 -6.74 7.80 13.19
CA GLU A 128 -6.75 7.26 14.54
C GLU A 128 -5.37 6.78 14.98
N PHE A 129 -4.67 6.10 14.09
CA PHE A 129 -3.31 5.62 14.39
C PHE A 129 -2.35 6.79 14.61
N ILE A 130 -2.38 7.80 13.73
CA ILE A 130 -1.49 8.97 13.81
C ILE A 130 -1.76 9.76 15.10
N ASP A 131 -3.02 9.93 15.47
CA ASP A 131 -3.37 10.63 16.70
C ASP A 131 -2.76 9.96 17.94
N GLN A 132 -2.69 8.63 17.95
CA GLN A 132 -2.15 7.87 19.07
C GLN A 132 -0.65 7.63 18.97
N ASN A 133 -0.08 7.64 17.76
CA ASN A 133 1.30 7.27 17.51
C ASN A 133 1.97 8.20 16.48
N PRO A 134 1.99 9.52 16.74
CA PRO A 134 2.53 10.46 15.73
C PRO A 134 3.99 10.22 15.40
N GLN A 135 4.78 9.74 16.36
CA GLN A 135 6.21 9.50 16.14
C GLN A 135 6.44 8.35 15.17
N LEU A 136 5.67 7.27 15.29
CA LEU A 136 5.79 6.12 14.40
C LEU A 136 5.46 6.51 12.96
N TRP A 137 4.44 7.34 12.78
CA TRP A 137 4.09 7.82 11.46
C TRP A 137 5.16 8.76 10.89
N ASN A 138 5.67 9.68 11.70
CA ASN A 138 6.69 10.62 11.25
C ASN A 138 7.96 9.91 10.81
N GLU A 139 8.36 8.84 11.51
CA GLU A 139 9.48 8.01 11.07
C GLU A 139 9.25 7.42 9.68
N ASP A 140 8.04 6.95 9.43
CA ASP A 140 7.71 6.27 8.17
C ASP A 140 7.82 7.21 6.97
N ILE A 141 7.48 8.48 7.16
CA ILE A 141 7.50 9.50 6.09
C ILE A 141 8.76 10.38 6.12
N GLY A 142 9.72 10.07 6.98
CA GLY A 142 10.99 10.79 7.02
C GLY A 142 10.94 12.18 7.68
N ASN A 143 10.03 12.35 8.62
CA ASN A 143 9.90 13.61 9.37
C ASN A 143 10.38 13.51 10.79
#